data_6e05e09a28c95727c9fbc9d2720f1403
#
_entry.id   6e05e09a28c95727c9fbc9d2720f1403
#
_cell.length_a   1.000
_cell.length_b   1.000
_cell.length_c   1.000
_cell.angle_alpha   90.00
_cell.angle_beta   90.00
_cell.angle_gamma   90.00
#
_symmetry.space_group_name_H-M   'P 1'
#
loop_
_entity.id
_entity.type
_entity.pdbx_description
1 polymer ?
#
loop_
_entity_poly.entity_id
_entity_poly.type
_entity_poly.pdbx_seq_one_letter_code
_entity_poly.pdbx_strand_id
1 'polypeptide(L)'
;APVFKHYYLINSFRGTPVISFQQSFIPFLKIQHTMNLTELKQKSVPELLDIAQEMGLDNLARSRKQDVIFTILKKHAKSGEDIYGDGVLEILQDGFGFLRSADASYLAGPDDIYVSPSQIRRFNLRTGDTISGKIRPPKDGERYFALLKVNEINFDKPENARNKILFENLTPLFPQERLTLEAGNGSTEDLSARVLDLVAPIGKGQRGLIVSPPKAGKTLLMQGIAQSITRNNPECHLMVLLIDERPEEVTEMQRTVRGEVVASTFDEPPARHVQVAEMVIEKAKRLVEHKKDVVILLDSITRLARAYNTVIPSSGKVLTGGVDAHALEKPKRFFGA
;
A
#
# COMPACT_ATOMS: atom_id res chain seq x y z
N ALA A 1 26.52 -11.61 1.01
CA ALA A 1 26.04 -12.60 1.99
C ALA A 1 26.86 -12.49 3.28
N PRO A 2 26.22 -12.33 4.42
CA PRO A 2 26.42 -13.31 5.48
C PRO A 2 25.08 -13.82 6.04
N VAL A 3 25.03 -15.14 6.14
CA VAL A 3 23.99 -15.95 6.75
C VAL A 3 24.12 -15.87 8.27
N PHE A 4 23.07 -15.44 8.96
CA PHE A 4 22.99 -15.60 10.40
C PHE A 4 22.31 -16.95 10.72
N LYS A 5 23.11 -17.92 11.16
CA LYS A 5 22.63 -19.16 11.77
C LYS A 5 22.40 -18.92 13.27
N HIS A 6 21.17 -19.12 13.71
CA HIS A 6 20.85 -19.24 15.13
C HIS A 6 21.21 -20.65 15.59
N TYR A 7 22.14 -20.77 16.52
CA TYR A 7 22.41 -21.99 17.26
C TYR A 7 21.73 -21.91 18.62
N TYR A 8 20.81 -22.81 18.89
CA TYR A 8 20.38 -23.13 20.25
C TYR A 8 21.25 -24.22 20.77
N LEU A 9 22.04 -23.97 21.83
CA LEU A 9 22.75 -24.96 22.60
C LEU A 9 21.97 -25.17 23.91
N ILE A 10 21.35 -26.35 24.02
CA ILE A 10 20.89 -26.89 25.29
C ILE A 10 22.05 -27.72 25.84
N ASN A 11 22.62 -27.32 26.98
CA ASN A 11 23.41 -28.26 27.80
C ASN A 11 23.13 -27.98 29.28
N SER A 12 22.55 -28.98 29.91
CA SER A 12 22.52 -29.17 31.34
C SER A 12 23.91 -29.67 31.79
N PHE A 13 24.54 -29.07 32.78
CA PHE A 13 25.15 -29.77 33.90
C PHE A 13 25.76 -28.79 34.93
N ARG A 14 25.55 -29.15 36.18
CA ARG A 14 26.00 -28.66 37.47
C ARG A 14 27.39 -28.02 37.57
N GLY A 15 27.49 -26.94 38.33
CA GLY A 15 28.73 -26.45 38.88
C GLY A 15 28.85 -24.93 38.87
N THR A 16 28.53 -24.27 40.01
CA THR A 16 28.79 -22.84 40.20
C THR A 16 30.28 -22.48 40.19
N PRO A 17 30.66 -21.46 39.39
CA PRO A 17 31.60 -20.47 39.88
C PRO A 17 30.97 -19.07 39.84
N VAL A 18 31.14 -18.36 40.93
CA VAL A 18 30.85 -16.94 41.10
C VAL A 18 31.75 -16.18 40.15
N ILE A 19 31.18 -15.61 39.10
CA ILE A 19 31.88 -14.65 38.23
C ILE A 19 31.43 -13.27 38.64
N SER A 20 32.34 -12.47 39.19
CA SER A 20 32.18 -11.06 39.43
C SER A 20 31.96 -10.35 38.08
N PHE A 21 30.77 -9.78 37.89
CA PHE A 21 30.50 -8.89 36.78
C PHE A 21 31.22 -7.56 37.01
N GLN A 22 32.34 -7.36 36.38
CA GLN A 22 32.85 -6.01 36.10
C GLN A 22 31.88 -5.40 35.05
N GLN A 23 31.17 -4.35 35.48
CA GLN A 23 30.41 -3.51 34.59
C GLN A 23 31.37 -2.85 33.58
N SER A 24 31.58 -3.47 32.42
CA SER A 24 32.12 -2.75 31.29
C SER A 24 31.06 -1.81 30.77
N PHE A 25 31.29 -0.52 30.91
CA PHE A 25 30.54 0.55 30.24
C PHE A 25 30.57 0.28 28.73
N ILE A 26 29.48 -0.28 28.22
CA ILE A 26 29.22 -0.28 26.77
C ILE A 26 28.78 1.17 26.47
N PRO A 27 29.51 1.91 25.62
CA PRO A 27 29.06 3.24 25.26
C PRO A 27 27.69 3.10 24.62
N PHE A 28 26.73 3.87 25.10
CA PHE A 28 25.41 4.03 24.51
C PHE A 28 25.59 4.31 23.00
N LEU A 29 25.46 3.28 22.18
CA LEU A 29 25.21 3.45 20.76
C LEU A 29 23.90 4.24 20.70
N LYS A 30 24.03 5.52 20.38
CA LYS A 30 22.91 6.40 20.04
C LYS A 30 22.17 5.71 18.89
N ILE A 31 21.12 4.95 19.23
CA ILE A 31 20.16 4.49 18.24
C ILE A 31 19.59 5.78 17.65
N GLN A 32 20.05 6.14 16.47
CA GLN A 32 19.43 7.20 15.71
C GLN A 32 18.00 6.74 15.46
N HIS A 33 17.07 7.21 16.24
CA HIS A 33 15.64 7.08 15.97
C HIS A 33 15.34 7.93 14.72
N THR A 34 15.53 7.34 13.56
CA THR A 34 15.06 7.92 12.30
C THR A 34 13.54 7.98 12.38
N MET A 35 12.98 9.17 12.42
CA MET A 35 11.53 9.34 12.55
C MET A 35 10.88 9.27 11.17
N ASN A 36 9.91 8.37 11.01
CA ASN A 36 9.18 8.17 9.76
C ASN A 36 7.75 8.73 9.89
N LEU A 37 7.35 9.62 8.97
CA LEU A 37 6.02 10.22 8.92
C LEU A 37 4.92 9.14 8.77
N THR A 38 5.16 8.12 7.95
CA THR A 38 4.19 7.06 7.71
C THR A 38 3.95 6.21 8.95
N GLU A 39 5.03 5.87 9.69
CA GLU A 39 4.91 5.14 10.96
C GLU A 39 4.14 5.95 12.02
N LEU A 40 4.36 7.27 12.09
CA LEU A 40 3.60 8.13 13.00
C LEU A 40 2.11 8.16 12.65
N LYS A 41 1.76 8.10 11.36
CA LYS A 41 0.36 8.05 10.93
C LYS A 41 -0.37 6.78 11.40
N GLN A 42 0.33 5.65 11.49
CA GLN A 42 -0.23 4.37 11.94
C GLN A 42 -0.45 4.31 13.44
N LYS A 43 0.28 5.13 14.23
CA LYS A 43 0.13 5.18 15.69
C LYS A 43 -1.23 5.74 16.12
N SER A 44 -1.73 5.26 17.25
CA SER A 44 -2.92 5.78 17.91
C SER A 44 -2.67 7.19 18.49
N VAL A 45 -3.74 7.94 18.75
CA VAL A 45 -3.60 9.29 19.36
C VAL A 45 -2.94 9.24 20.72
N PRO A 46 -3.26 8.31 21.63
CA PRO A 46 -2.54 8.19 22.91
C PRO A 46 -1.04 7.99 22.74
N GLU A 47 -0.61 7.05 21.89
CA GLU A 47 0.82 6.79 21.62
C GLU A 47 1.54 8.02 21.04
N LEU A 48 0.87 8.80 20.21
CA LEU A 48 1.44 10.05 19.68
C LEU A 48 1.59 11.11 20.74
N LEU A 49 0.65 11.17 21.70
CA LEU A 49 0.73 12.10 22.84
C LEU A 49 1.87 11.71 23.79
N ASP A 50 2.09 10.42 24.02
CA ASP A 50 3.21 9.91 24.82
C ASP A 50 4.55 10.33 24.20
N ILE A 51 4.72 10.10 22.87
CA ILE A 51 5.90 10.54 22.13
C ILE A 51 6.08 12.06 22.21
N ALA A 52 5.00 12.82 22.07
CA ALA A 52 5.05 14.29 22.17
C ALA A 52 5.50 14.74 23.56
N GLN A 53 5.01 14.10 24.61
CA GLN A 53 5.38 14.39 25.99
C GLN A 53 6.85 14.05 26.29
N GLU A 54 7.35 12.91 25.79
CA GLU A 54 8.77 12.56 25.88
C GLU A 54 9.69 13.59 25.19
N MET A 55 9.18 14.20 24.11
CA MET A 55 9.89 15.28 23.41
C MET A 55 9.70 16.66 24.07
N GLY A 56 9.00 16.76 25.18
CA GLY A 56 8.71 18.04 25.88
C GLY A 56 7.75 18.94 25.09
N LEU A 57 6.74 18.36 24.48
CA LEU A 57 5.64 19.04 23.79
C LEU A 57 4.36 18.90 24.60
N ASP A 58 4.04 19.90 25.39
CA ASP A 58 2.84 19.93 26.26
C ASP A 58 1.62 20.50 25.51
N ASN A 59 0.42 20.25 26.06
CA ASN A 59 -0.86 20.83 25.62
C ASN A 59 -1.39 20.36 24.25
N LEU A 60 -0.98 19.19 23.76
CA LEU A 60 -1.46 18.65 22.47
C LEU A 60 -2.70 17.75 22.57
N ALA A 61 -3.20 17.47 23.78
CA ALA A 61 -4.32 16.55 24.01
C ALA A 61 -5.65 16.95 23.31
N ARG A 62 -5.81 18.25 22.99
CA ARG A 62 -7.00 18.77 22.26
C ARG A 62 -6.75 19.01 20.78
N SER A 63 -5.56 18.72 20.30
CA SER A 63 -5.16 18.91 18.91
C SER A 63 -5.63 17.74 18.04
N ARG A 64 -5.85 17.99 16.75
CA ARG A 64 -6.13 16.92 15.79
C ARG A 64 -4.90 16.01 15.65
N LYS A 65 -5.11 14.74 15.35
CA LYS A 65 -4.02 13.76 15.14
C LYS A 65 -2.93 14.30 14.20
N GLN A 66 -3.32 14.93 13.10
CA GLN A 66 -2.41 15.53 12.13
C GLN A 66 -1.57 16.67 12.69
N ASP A 67 -2.16 17.54 13.52
CA ASP A 67 -1.44 18.66 14.15
C ASP A 67 -0.41 18.16 15.17
N VAL A 68 -0.74 17.06 15.87
CA VAL A 68 0.20 16.39 16.80
C VAL A 68 1.39 15.84 16.01
N ILE A 69 1.16 15.08 14.95
CA ILE A 69 2.22 14.52 14.07
C ILE A 69 3.08 15.66 13.51
N PHE A 70 2.45 16.71 12.99
CA PHE A 70 3.17 17.86 12.44
C PHE A 70 4.08 18.53 13.49
N THR A 71 3.58 18.71 14.71
CA THR A 71 4.33 19.35 15.81
C THR A 71 5.51 18.48 16.24
N ILE A 72 5.33 17.16 16.35
CA ILE A 72 6.38 16.18 16.63
C ILE A 72 7.49 16.29 15.56
N LEU A 73 7.13 16.21 14.28
CA LEU A 73 8.09 16.27 13.19
C LEU A 73 8.81 17.61 13.08
N LYS A 74 8.10 18.71 13.35
CA LYS A 74 8.71 20.05 13.37
C LYS A 74 9.74 20.20 14.50
N LYS A 75 9.47 19.61 15.68
CA LYS A 75 10.41 19.58 16.80
C LYS A 75 11.63 18.72 16.46
N HIS A 76 11.40 17.53 15.91
CA HIS A 76 12.45 16.61 15.49
C HIS A 76 13.37 17.22 14.42
N ALA A 77 12.80 17.90 13.42
CA ALA A 77 13.58 18.61 12.42
C ALA A 77 14.46 19.72 13.00
N LYS A 78 14.00 20.40 14.07
CA LYS A 78 14.78 21.45 14.76
C LYS A 78 15.97 20.89 15.53
N SER A 79 15.95 19.61 15.93
CA SER A 79 17.10 18.94 16.55
C SER A 79 18.18 18.54 15.54
N GLY A 80 17.96 18.78 14.24
CA GLY A 80 18.91 18.45 13.17
C GLY A 80 18.87 17.01 12.73
N GLU A 81 17.88 16.24 13.16
CA GLU A 81 17.70 14.85 12.80
C GLU A 81 16.89 14.71 11.52
N ASP A 82 17.16 13.64 10.78
CA ASP A 82 16.53 13.39 9.50
C ASP A 82 15.11 12.82 9.66
N ILE A 83 14.18 13.33 8.86
CA ILE A 83 12.81 12.84 8.78
C ILE A 83 12.66 12.08 7.47
N TYR A 84 12.00 10.93 7.55
CA TYR A 84 11.68 10.11 6.39
C TYR A 84 10.18 10.05 6.17
N GLY A 85 9.80 9.83 4.92
CA GLY A 85 8.42 9.61 4.55
C GLY A 85 8.35 8.83 3.25
N ASP A 86 7.23 8.16 3.05
CA ASP A 86 6.95 7.37 1.87
C ASP A 86 5.50 7.58 1.43
N GLY A 87 5.22 7.17 0.21
CA GLY A 87 3.90 7.25 -0.38
C GLY A 87 3.90 6.92 -1.86
N VAL A 88 2.72 6.93 -2.46
CA VAL A 88 2.52 6.69 -3.88
C VAL A 88 2.39 8.01 -4.60
N LEU A 89 3.18 8.21 -5.64
CA LEU A 89 3.23 9.46 -6.40
C LEU A 89 1.98 9.64 -7.26
N GLU A 90 1.32 10.77 -7.08
CA GLU A 90 0.34 11.33 -8.02
C GLU A 90 0.93 12.58 -8.66
N ILE A 91 1.10 12.58 -9.98
CA ILE A 91 1.59 13.74 -10.74
C ILE A 91 0.39 14.54 -11.22
N LEU A 92 0.38 15.84 -10.91
CA LEU A 92 -0.67 16.76 -11.34
C LEU A 92 -0.35 17.39 -12.70
N GLN A 93 -1.36 18.02 -13.33
CA GLN A 93 -1.24 18.62 -14.67
C GLN A 93 -0.12 19.67 -14.76
N ASP A 94 0.18 20.37 -13.66
CA ASP A 94 1.25 21.37 -13.58
C ASP A 94 2.66 20.76 -13.53
N GLY A 95 2.77 19.43 -13.57
CA GLY A 95 4.05 18.72 -13.63
C GLY A 95 4.79 18.54 -12.30
N PHE A 96 4.22 18.97 -11.17
CA PHE A 96 4.66 18.57 -9.84
C PHE A 96 3.78 17.44 -9.32
N GLY A 97 4.15 16.81 -8.21
CA GLY A 97 3.40 15.70 -7.66
C GLY A 97 3.32 15.71 -6.14
N PHE A 98 2.50 14.79 -5.62
CA PHE A 98 2.39 14.51 -4.20
C PHE A 98 2.51 13.02 -3.93
N LEU A 99 3.17 12.64 -2.84
CA LEU A 99 3.12 11.29 -2.31
C LEU A 99 1.87 11.14 -1.45
N ARG A 100 0.96 10.27 -1.91
CA ARG A 100 -0.29 9.95 -1.25
C ARG A 100 -0.13 8.72 -0.35
N SER A 101 -0.81 8.72 0.79
CA SER A 101 -0.80 7.58 1.70
C SER A 101 -1.80 6.50 1.29
N ALA A 102 -1.39 5.23 1.35
CA ALA A 102 -2.29 4.09 1.18
C ALA A 102 -3.34 4.02 2.30
N ASP A 103 -2.99 4.40 3.54
CA ASP A 103 -3.90 4.43 4.69
C ASP A 103 -5.09 5.39 4.48
N ALA A 104 -4.90 6.44 3.68
CA ALA A 104 -5.95 7.36 3.25
C ALA A 104 -6.58 6.96 1.91
N SER A 105 -6.36 5.74 1.42
CA SER A 105 -6.81 5.28 0.11
C SER A 105 -6.46 6.28 -1.01
N TYR A 106 -5.26 6.86 -0.95
CA TYR A 106 -4.71 7.86 -1.88
C TYR A 106 -5.50 9.17 -1.98
N LEU A 107 -6.29 9.50 -0.96
CA LEU A 107 -6.93 10.82 -0.86
C LEU A 107 -5.90 11.92 -0.68
N ALA A 108 -6.17 13.06 -1.31
CA ALA A 108 -5.44 14.28 -1.04
C ALA A 108 -5.61 14.72 0.41
N GLY A 109 -4.50 14.92 1.11
CA GLY A 109 -4.47 15.30 2.51
C GLY A 109 -3.47 16.42 2.80
N PRO A 110 -3.60 17.09 3.96
CA PRO A 110 -2.66 18.14 4.37
C PRO A 110 -1.27 17.60 4.71
N ASP A 111 -1.15 16.31 4.91
CA ASP A 111 0.05 15.57 5.26
C ASP A 111 0.72 14.89 4.05
N ASP A 112 0.31 15.24 2.84
CA ASP A 112 0.96 14.81 1.61
C ASP A 112 2.36 15.41 1.48
N ILE A 113 3.24 14.68 0.79
CA ILE A 113 4.61 15.11 0.60
C ILE A 113 4.77 15.63 -0.83
N TYR A 114 5.14 16.89 -0.97
CA TYR A 114 5.38 17.52 -2.26
C TYR A 114 6.62 16.96 -2.95
N VAL A 115 6.50 16.68 -4.24
CA VAL A 115 7.58 16.23 -5.13
C VAL A 115 7.77 17.23 -6.27
N SER A 116 8.97 17.74 -6.39
CA SER A 116 9.26 18.79 -7.39
C SER A 116 9.32 18.22 -8.82
N PRO A 117 9.01 19.05 -9.85
CA PRO A 117 9.17 18.66 -11.26
C PRO A 117 10.59 18.23 -11.63
N SER A 118 11.61 18.81 -10.98
CA SER A 118 13.00 18.44 -11.19
C SER A 118 13.32 17.02 -10.73
N GLN A 119 12.76 16.59 -9.58
CA GLN A 119 12.92 15.21 -9.11
C GLN A 119 12.17 14.22 -9.99
N ILE A 120 10.94 14.57 -10.42
CA ILE A 120 10.14 13.75 -11.33
C ILE A 120 10.92 13.49 -12.63
N ARG A 121 11.48 14.55 -13.25
CA ARG A 121 12.30 14.40 -14.46
C ARG A 121 13.61 13.67 -14.23
N ARG A 122 14.30 13.94 -13.11
CA ARG A 122 15.61 13.35 -12.80
C ARG A 122 15.55 11.83 -12.70
N PHE A 123 14.50 11.31 -12.06
CA PHE A 123 14.33 9.87 -11.81
C PHE A 123 13.33 9.20 -12.77
N ASN A 124 12.82 9.94 -13.77
CA ASN A 124 11.78 9.47 -14.68
C ASN A 124 10.57 8.86 -13.96
N LEU A 125 10.09 9.59 -12.93
CA LEU A 125 8.97 9.15 -12.10
C LEU A 125 7.65 9.26 -12.85
N ARG A 126 6.74 8.35 -12.54
CA ARG A 126 5.38 8.31 -13.08
C ARG A 126 4.37 8.20 -11.96
N THR A 127 3.13 8.58 -12.24
CA THR A 127 2.03 8.32 -11.31
C THR A 127 1.96 6.82 -11.00
N GLY A 128 1.77 6.50 -9.71
CA GLY A 128 1.78 5.12 -9.21
C GLY A 128 3.13 4.65 -8.65
N ASP A 129 4.25 5.35 -8.91
CA ASP A 129 5.53 4.99 -8.28
C ASP A 129 5.46 5.14 -6.76
N THR A 130 5.82 4.10 -6.04
CA THR A 130 6.00 4.14 -4.58
C THR A 130 7.38 4.67 -4.26
N ILE A 131 7.45 5.77 -3.54
CA ILE A 131 8.71 6.48 -3.25
C ILE A 131 8.91 6.56 -1.76
N SER A 132 10.09 6.22 -1.29
CA SER A 132 10.55 6.51 0.06
C SER A 132 11.77 7.43 0.03
N GLY A 133 11.87 8.33 1.02
CA GLY A 133 12.98 9.25 1.04
C GLY A 133 13.00 10.21 2.22
N LYS A 134 14.07 11.00 2.25
CA LYS A 134 14.23 12.06 3.24
C LYS A 134 13.34 13.24 2.88
N ILE A 135 12.58 13.74 3.86
CA ILE A 135 11.68 14.87 3.71
C ILE A 135 12.11 16.03 4.61
N ARG A 136 11.58 17.22 4.34
CA ARG A 136 11.72 18.38 5.20
C ARG A 136 10.35 18.95 5.57
N PRO A 137 10.24 19.57 6.73
CA PRO A 137 9.03 20.31 7.09
C PRO A 137 8.80 21.50 6.14
N PRO A 138 7.54 21.97 6.05
CA PRO A 138 7.23 23.16 5.29
C PRO A 138 7.94 24.39 5.85
N LYS A 139 8.41 25.25 4.95
CA LYS A 139 8.95 26.58 5.26
C LYS A 139 7.79 27.57 5.47
N ASP A 140 8.12 28.79 5.90
CA ASP A 140 7.15 29.86 6.02
C ASP A 140 6.48 30.12 4.66
N GLY A 141 5.14 30.02 4.61
CA GLY A 141 4.34 30.11 3.40
C GLY A 141 4.09 28.80 2.65
N GLU A 142 4.78 27.72 3.00
CA GLU A 142 4.50 26.37 2.44
C GLU A 142 3.50 25.63 3.32
N ARG A 143 2.66 24.77 2.70
CA ARG A 143 1.65 23.97 3.40
C ARG A 143 2.06 22.51 3.62
N TYR A 144 2.93 21.98 2.74
CA TYR A 144 3.24 20.55 2.66
C TYR A 144 4.70 20.26 3.03
N PHE A 145 4.93 19.05 3.55
CA PHE A 145 6.28 18.51 3.58
C PHE A 145 6.84 18.41 2.17
N ALA A 146 8.14 18.49 2.00
CA ALA A 146 8.76 18.38 0.69
C ALA A 146 9.84 17.29 0.68
N LEU A 147 9.83 16.47 -0.37
CA LEU A 147 10.83 15.44 -0.60
C LEU A 147 12.19 16.12 -0.91
N LEU A 148 13.22 15.79 -0.12
CA LEU A 148 14.59 16.28 -0.32
C LEU A 148 15.42 15.31 -1.13
N LYS A 149 15.40 14.04 -0.73
CA LYS A 149 16.22 13.00 -1.35
C LYS A 149 15.38 11.74 -1.51
N VAL A 150 15.41 11.15 -2.69
CA VAL A 150 14.82 9.84 -2.97
C VAL A 150 15.79 8.77 -2.50
N ASN A 151 15.33 7.86 -1.66
CA ASN A 151 16.11 6.72 -1.18
C ASN A 151 15.75 5.45 -1.95
N GLU A 152 14.45 5.22 -2.18
CA GLU A 152 13.95 4.06 -2.90
C GLU A 152 12.80 4.44 -3.83
N ILE A 153 12.66 3.70 -4.92
CA ILE A 153 11.55 3.76 -5.87
C ILE A 153 11.06 2.32 -6.08
N ASN A 154 9.80 2.05 -5.76
CA ASN A 154 9.17 0.73 -5.86
C ASN A 154 9.98 -0.38 -5.15
N PHE A 155 10.49 -0.06 -3.95
CA PHE A 155 11.31 -0.93 -3.10
C PHE A 155 12.66 -1.32 -3.74
N ASP A 156 13.17 -0.50 -4.65
CA ASP A 156 14.46 -0.69 -5.32
C ASP A 156 15.27 0.61 -5.31
N LYS A 157 16.57 0.50 -5.61
CA LYS A 157 17.45 1.66 -5.67
C LYS A 157 17.04 2.61 -6.82
N PRO A 158 17.13 3.94 -6.64
CA PRO A 158 16.70 4.91 -7.65
C PRO A 158 17.43 4.80 -9.01
N GLU A 159 18.64 4.24 -8.99
CA GLU A 159 19.44 4.02 -10.21
C GLU A 159 18.77 3.00 -11.15
N ASN A 160 18.14 1.97 -10.58
CA ASN A 160 17.46 0.91 -11.35
C ASN A 160 16.17 1.40 -12.02
N ALA A 161 15.53 2.41 -11.45
CA ALA A 161 14.30 2.98 -12.00
C ALA A 161 14.45 3.60 -13.39
N ARG A 162 15.66 3.99 -13.79
CA ARG A 162 15.91 4.61 -15.09
C ARG A 162 15.87 3.63 -16.26
N ASN A 163 16.25 2.39 -16.02
CA ASN A 163 16.41 1.35 -17.06
C ASN A 163 15.26 0.35 -17.09
N LYS A 164 14.13 0.69 -16.43
CA LYS A 164 12.95 -0.17 -16.41
C LYS A 164 12.27 -0.23 -17.77
N ILE A 165 11.74 -1.39 -18.13
CA ILE A 165 10.86 -1.54 -19.28
C ILE A 165 9.47 -1.06 -18.87
N LEU A 166 8.88 -0.17 -19.65
CA LEU A 166 7.54 0.33 -19.38
C LEU A 166 6.51 -0.81 -19.49
N PHE A 167 5.48 -0.78 -18.66
CA PHE A 167 4.42 -1.80 -18.63
C PHE A 167 3.80 -2.01 -20.02
N GLU A 168 3.56 -0.92 -20.75
CA GLU A 168 2.97 -0.93 -22.08
C GLU A 168 3.85 -1.64 -23.13
N ASN A 169 5.14 -1.81 -22.85
CA ASN A 169 6.10 -2.49 -23.75
C ASN A 169 6.38 -3.94 -23.33
N LEU A 170 5.75 -4.43 -22.24
CA LEU A 170 5.89 -5.82 -21.83
C LEU A 170 5.11 -6.74 -22.77
N THR A 171 5.67 -7.91 -23.06
CA THR A 171 4.99 -8.93 -23.85
C THR A 171 4.04 -9.73 -22.95
N PRO A 172 2.72 -9.71 -23.20
CA PRO A 172 1.79 -10.52 -22.42
C PRO A 172 1.99 -12.01 -22.73
N LEU A 173 2.02 -12.81 -21.68
CA LEU A 173 2.17 -14.27 -21.78
C LEU A 173 0.96 -14.95 -21.13
N PHE A 174 0.69 -16.19 -21.55
CA PHE A 174 -0.21 -17.05 -20.80
C PHE A 174 0.37 -17.37 -19.42
N PRO A 175 -0.47 -17.53 -18.36
CA PRO A 175 -0.01 -17.93 -17.04
C PRO A 175 0.78 -19.24 -17.10
N GLN A 176 2.02 -19.21 -16.67
CA GLN A 176 2.91 -20.38 -16.64
C GLN A 176 3.18 -20.86 -15.22
N GLU A 177 3.02 -19.99 -14.25
CA GLU A 177 3.26 -20.25 -12.84
C GLU A 177 1.94 -20.21 -12.08
N ARG A 178 1.62 -21.29 -11.37
CA ARG A 178 0.37 -21.45 -10.63
C ARG A 178 0.46 -20.75 -9.28
N LEU A 179 -0.61 -20.06 -8.90
CA LEU A 179 -0.87 -19.59 -7.55
C LEU A 179 -1.65 -20.68 -6.81
N THR A 180 -0.97 -21.46 -5.98
CA THR A 180 -1.61 -22.51 -5.19
C THR A 180 -2.34 -21.88 -4.02
N LEU A 181 -3.63 -22.17 -3.88
CA LEU A 181 -4.47 -21.62 -2.81
C LEU A 181 -4.57 -22.57 -1.63
N GLU A 182 -4.52 -23.88 -1.85
CA GLU A 182 -4.63 -24.92 -0.82
C GLU A 182 -3.47 -24.82 0.19
N ALA A 183 -3.82 -24.96 1.51
CA ALA A 183 -2.83 -25.01 2.58
C ALA A 183 -2.21 -26.40 2.77
N GLY A 184 -2.87 -27.45 2.29
CA GLY A 184 -2.44 -28.82 2.43
C GLY A 184 -2.55 -29.39 3.84
N ASN A 185 -3.25 -28.71 4.76
CA ASN A 185 -3.42 -29.14 6.15
C ASN A 185 -4.62 -30.08 6.39
N GLY A 186 -5.42 -30.37 5.36
CA GLY A 186 -6.60 -31.23 5.44
C GLY A 186 -7.79 -30.62 6.20
N SER A 187 -7.72 -29.35 6.60
CA SER A 187 -8.78 -28.65 7.32
C SER A 187 -10.00 -28.42 6.44
N THR A 188 -11.19 -28.37 7.04
CA THR A 188 -12.44 -27.98 6.38
C THR A 188 -12.43 -26.51 5.97
N GLU A 189 -11.66 -25.66 6.64
CA GLU A 189 -11.46 -24.24 6.27
C GLU A 189 -10.74 -24.09 4.92
N ASP A 190 -9.92 -25.08 4.55
CA ASP A 190 -9.17 -25.13 3.30
C ASP A 190 -10.00 -25.68 2.11
N LEU A 191 -11.23 -26.11 2.35
CA LEU A 191 -12.05 -26.79 1.34
C LEU A 191 -12.32 -25.89 0.12
N SER A 192 -12.63 -24.60 0.35
CA SER A 192 -12.87 -23.66 -0.76
C SER A 192 -11.64 -23.43 -1.62
N ALA A 193 -10.46 -23.32 -1.00
CA ALA A 193 -9.19 -23.18 -1.70
C ALA A 193 -8.86 -24.43 -2.55
N ARG A 194 -9.08 -25.63 -1.99
CA ARG A 194 -8.90 -26.91 -2.72
C ARG A 194 -9.84 -27.05 -3.90
N VAL A 195 -11.11 -26.66 -3.73
CA VAL A 195 -12.09 -26.70 -4.82
C VAL A 195 -11.69 -25.76 -5.95
N LEU A 196 -11.25 -24.55 -5.61
CA LEU A 196 -10.73 -23.59 -6.62
C LEU A 196 -9.51 -24.15 -7.35
N ASP A 197 -8.57 -24.70 -6.62
CA ASP A 197 -7.36 -25.28 -7.20
C ASP A 197 -7.62 -26.45 -8.12
N LEU A 198 -8.70 -27.20 -7.92
CA LEU A 198 -9.09 -28.33 -8.76
C LEU A 198 -9.92 -27.91 -9.97
N VAL A 199 -10.87 -26.96 -9.77
CA VAL A 199 -11.90 -26.65 -10.78
C VAL A 199 -11.53 -25.41 -11.61
N ALA A 200 -10.90 -24.41 -10.96
CA ALA A 200 -10.55 -23.14 -11.58
C ALA A 200 -9.17 -22.66 -11.10
N PRO A 201 -8.08 -23.38 -11.43
CA PRO A 201 -6.73 -23.00 -10.98
C PRO A 201 -6.37 -21.60 -11.48
N ILE A 202 -5.69 -20.84 -10.63
CA ILE A 202 -5.27 -19.45 -10.90
C ILE A 202 -3.76 -19.42 -11.07
N GLY A 203 -3.27 -18.67 -12.04
CA GLY A 203 -1.83 -18.47 -12.27
C GLY A 203 -1.45 -16.99 -12.29
N LYS A 204 -0.15 -16.72 -12.14
CA LYS A 204 0.42 -15.37 -12.26
C LYS A 204 0.15 -14.81 -13.65
N GLY A 205 -0.42 -13.58 -13.71
CA GLY A 205 -0.86 -12.96 -14.96
C GLY A 205 -2.28 -13.34 -15.42
N GLN A 206 -2.99 -14.20 -14.68
CA GLN A 206 -4.35 -14.59 -15.03
C GLN A 206 -5.38 -13.57 -14.55
N ARG A 207 -6.41 -13.37 -15.38
CA ARG A 207 -7.62 -12.64 -15.03
C ARG A 207 -8.71 -13.63 -14.66
N GLY A 208 -9.31 -13.45 -13.47
CA GLY A 208 -10.40 -14.27 -12.96
C GLY A 208 -11.63 -13.42 -12.64
N LEU A 209 -12.81 -13.99 -12.86
CA LEU A 209 -14.08 -13.35 -12.51
C LEU A 209 -14.86 -14.24 -11.55
N ILE A 210 -15.21 -13.69 -10.38
CA ILE A 210 -16.08 -14.35 -9.41
C ILE A 210 -17.50 -13.82 -9.62
N VAL A 211 -18.37 -14.66 -10.15
CA VAL A 211 -19.79 -14.35 -10.35
C VAL A 211 -20.60 -15.06 -9.29
N SER A 212 -21.35 -14.31 -8.50
CA SER A 212 -22.19 -14.87 -7.47
C SER A 212 -23.46 -14.04 -7.24
N PRO A 213 -24.60 -14.66 -6.87
CA PRO A 213 -25.75 -13.91 -6.41
C PRO A 213 -25.44 -13.21 -5.05
N PRO A 214 -26.23 -12.22 -4.67
CA PRO A 214 -26.10 -11.59 -3.37
C PRO A 214 -26.18 -12.61 -2.22
N LYS A 215 -25.38 -12.41 -1.16
CA LYS A 215 -25.33 -13.26 0.05
C LYS A 215 -24.88 -14.71 -0.19
N ALA A 216 -24.20 -15.01 -1.28
CA ALA A 216 -23.67 -16.35 -1.60
C ALA A 216 -22.24 -16.60 -1.10
N GLY A 217 -21.68 -15.72 -0.24
CA GLY A 217 -20.36 -15.89 0.34
C GLY A 217 -19.18 -15.36 -0.51
N LYS A 218 -19.44 -14.45 -1.48
CA LYS A 218 -18.39 -13.85 -2.32
C LYS A 218 -17.24 -13.24 -1.50
N THR A 219 -17.55 -12.45 -0.49
CA THR A 219 -16.55 -11.78 0.38
C THR A 219 -15.70 -12.80 1.13
N LEU A 220 -16.32 -13.85 1.68
CA LEU A 220 -15.60 -14.95 2.36
C LEU A 220 -14.65 -15.67 1.39
N LEU A 221 -15.11 -15.92 0.16
CA LEU A 221 -14.26 -16.54 -0.86
C LEU A 221 -13.07 -15.65 -1.21
N MET A 222 -13.28 -14.34 -1.37
CA MET A 222 -12.20 -13.38 -1.64
C MET A 222 -11.21 -13.29 -0.48
N GLN A 223 -11.69 -13.28 0.77
CA GLN A 223 -10.84 -13.31 1.96
C GLN A 223 -9.99 -14.59 2.00
N GLY A 224 -10.60 -15.74 1.71
CA GLY A 224 -9.90 -17.03 1.62
C GLY A 224 -8.80 -17.03 0.54
N ILE A 225 -9.10 -16.50 -0.64
CA ILE A 225 -8.09 -16.34 -1.73
C ILE A 225 -6.96 -15.42 -1.27
N ALA A 226 -7.29 -14.25 -0.68
CA ALA A 226 -6.29 -13.29 -0.20
C ALA A 226 -5.35 -13.91 0.84
N GLN A 227 -5.90 -14.60 1.83
CA GLN A 227 -5.14 -15.28 2.87
C GLN A 227 -4.26 -16.41 2.31
N SER A 228 -4.79 -17.18 1.35
CA SER A 228 -4.05 -18.25 0.68
C SER A 228 -2.88 -17.71 -0.13
N ILE A 229 -3.06 -16.65 -0.89
CA ILE A 229 -2.00 -16.01 -1.66
C ILE A 229 -0.91 -15.49 -0.72
N THR A 230 -1.28 -14.76 0.32
CA THR A 230 -0.31 -14.19 1.27
C THR A 230 0.50 -15.26 2.00
N ARG A 231 -0.12 -16.42 2.28
CA ARG A 231 0.52 -17.56 2.95
C ARG A 231 1.45 -18.35 2.02
N ASN A 232 0.97 -18.65 0.83
CA ASN A 232 1.65 -19.58 -0.08
C ASN A 232 2.59 -18.86 -1.06
N ASN A 233 2.35 -17.58 -1.34
CA ASN A 233 3.11 -16.75 -2.28
C ASN A 233 3.45 -15.39 -1.64
N PRO A 234 4.30 -15.38 -0.59
CA PRO A 234 4.64 -14.17 0.15
C PRO A 234 5.43 -13.15 -0.67
N GLU A 235 5.99 -13.54 -1.82
CA GLU A 235 6.65 -12.67 -2.78
C GLU A 235 5.66 -11.78 -3.55
N CYS A 236 4.39 -12.19 -3.64
CA CYS A 236 3.36 -11.44 -4.36
C CYS A 236 2.88 -10.23 -3.55
N HIS A 237 2.83 -9.08 -4.20
CA HIS A 237 2.23 -7.89 -3.63
C HIS A 237 0.71 -7.94 -3.81
N LEU A 238 0.01 -8.22 -2.71
CA LEU A 238 -1.45 -8.33 -2.70
C LEU A 238 -2.10 -6.97 -2.45
N MET A 239 -2.97 -6.55 -3.37
CA MET A 239 -3.80 -5.35 -3.27
C MET A 239 -5.27 -5.75 -3.29
N VAL A 240 -6.06 -5.26 -2.34
CA VAL A 240 -7.52 -5.43 -2.31
C VAL A 240 -8.16 -4.07 -2.55
N LEU A 241 -8.93 -3.96 -3.62
CA LEU A 241 -9.63 -2.74 -4.00
C LEU A 241 -11.13 -2.90 -3.79
N LEU A 242 -11.67 -2.14 -2.84
CA LEU A 242 -13.09 -2.14 -2.48
C LEU A 242 -13.74 -0.87 -2.99
N ILE A 243 -14.69 -0.99 -3.92
CA ILE A 243 -15.38 0.14 -4.56
C ILE A 243 -16.86 0.12 -4.20
N ASP A 244 -17.33 1.22 -3.61
CA ASP A 244 -18.74 1.41 -3.22
C ASP A 244 -19.19 0.32 -2.23
N GLU A 245 -18.27 -0.17 -1.38
CA GLU A 245 -18.55 -1.13 -0.32
C GLU A 245 -18.82 -0.43 1.02
N ARG A 246 -19.36 -1.19 1.98
CA ARG A 246 -19.71 -0.65 3.29
C ARG A 246 -18.49 -0.50 4.19
N PRO A 247 -18.41 0.53 5.06
CA PRO A 247 -17.28 0.73 5.97
C PRO A 247 -16.98 -0.47 6.87
N GLU A 248 -18.01 -1.21 7.31
CA GLU A 248 -17.84 -2.42 8.11
C GLU A 248 -17.16 -3.55 7.33
N GLU A 249 -17.47 -3.72 6.03
CA GLU A 249 -16.85 -4.72 5.16
C GLU A 249 -15.37 -4.35 4.87
N VAL A 250 -15.09 -3.06 4.72
CA VAL A 250 -13.71 -2.54 4.59
C VAL A 250 -12.90 -2.85 5.84
N THR A 251 -13.44 -2.56 7.01
CA THR A 251 -12.76 -2.82 8.30
C THR A 251 -12.50 -4.30 8.51
N GLU A 252 -13.45 -5.17 8.16
CA GLU A 252 -13.29 -6.60 8.24
C GLU A 252 -12.19 -7.11 7.31
N MET A 253 -12.15 -6.63 6.06
CA MET A 253 -11.11 -6.98 5.10
C MET A 253 -9.73 -6.54 5.59
N GLN A 254 -9.59 -5.32 6.13
CA GLN A 254 -8.34 -4.81 6.71
C GLN A 254 -7.84 -5.64 7.90
N ARG A 255 -8.74 -6.23 8.68
CA ARG A 255 -8.39 -7.07 9.84
C ARG A 255 -7.99 -8.49 9.45
N THR A 256 -8.59 -9.02 8.38
CA THR A 256 -8.46 -10.43 7.99
C THR A 256 -7.39 -10.67 6.93
N VAL A 257 -7.07 -9.67 6.11
CA VAL A 257 -6.13 -9.80 4.99
C VAL A 257 -4.80 -9.10 5.29
N ARG A 258 -3.72 -9.83 5.14
CA ARG A 258 -2.35 -9.27 5.18
C ARG A 258 -1.95 -8.80 3.78
N GLY A 259 -2.40 -7.62 3.41
CA GLY A 259 -2.15 -7.00 2.11
C GLY A 259 -2.53 -5.53 2.16
N GLU A 260 -2.34 -4.83 1.08
CA GLU A 260 -2.75 -3.45 0.96
C GLU A 260 -4.25 -3.39 0.65
N VAL A 261 -5.06 -2.88 1.58
CA VAL A 261 -6.51 -2.71 1.40
C VAL A 261 -6.81 -1.24 1.12
N VAL A 262 -7.27 -0.97 -0.08
CA VAL A 262 -7.63 0.36 -0.57
C VAL A 262 -9.14 0.38 -0.80
N ALA A 263 -9.82 1.37 -0.28
CA ALA A 263 -11.28 1.42 -0.34
C ALA A 263 -11.79 2.81 -0.71
N SER A 264 -12.92 2.82 -1.40
CA SER A 264 -13.78 3.99 -1.54
C SER A 264 -15.21 3.54 -1.22
N THR A 265 -15.74 4.03 -0.09
CA THR A 265 -16.99 3.56 0.50
C THR A 265 -18.21 4.17 -0.19
N PHE A 266 -19.39 3.60 0.04
CA PHE A 266 -20.63 3.96 -0.67
C PHE A 266 -21.09 5.42 -0.45
N ASP A 267 -20.62 6.07 0.61
CA ASP A 267 -20.90 7.48 0.94
C ASP A 267 -20.02 8.47 0.15
N GLU A 268 -18.99 7.98 -0.55
CA GLU A 268 -18.12 8.81 -1.37
C GLU A 268 -18.69 9.02 -2.80
N PRO A 269 -18.36 10.15 -3.46
CA PRO A 269 -18.83 10.42 -4.80
C PRO A 269 -18.19 9.49 -5.86
N PRO A 270 -18.89 9.20 -6.98
CA PRO A 270 -18.40 8.32 -8.05
C PRO A 270 -17.03 8.70 -8.61
N ALA A 271 -16.71 9.99 -8.68
CA ALA A 271 -15.39 10.47 -9.12
C ALA A 271 -14.26 9.95 -8.22
N ARG A 272 -14.54 9.78 -6.92
CA ARG A 272 -13.61 9.23 -5.96
C ARG A 272 -13.33 7.75 -6.22
N HIS A 273 -14.36 6.96 -6.50
CA HIS A 273 -14.22 5.54 -6.87
C HIS A 273 -13.30 5.36 -8.08
N VAL A 274 -13.48 6.21 -9.09
CA VAL A 274 -12.64 6.21 -10.30
C VAL A 274 -11.18 6.58 -9.97
N GLN A 275 -10.97 7.66 -9.21
CA GLN A 275 -9.63 8.11 -8.83
C GLN A 275 -8.84 7.03 -8.09
N VAL A 276 -9.47 6.39 -7.10
CA VAL A 276 -8.84 5.32 -6.31
C VAL A 276 -8.46 4.14 -7.20
N ALA A 277 -9.38 3.71 -8.08
CA ALA A 277 -9.12 2.61 -9.00
C ALA A 277 -7.97 2.94 -9.97
N GLU A 278 -7.91 4.16 -10.52
CA GLU A 278 -6.82 4.59 -11.39
C GLU A 278 -5.47 4.63 -10.64
N MET A 279 -5.43 5.06 -9.39
CA MET A 279 -4.22 5.03 -8.57
C MET A 279 -3.73 3.61 -8.30
N VAL A 280 -4.63 2.69 -7.96
CA VAL A 280 -4.28 1.28 -7.69
C VAL A 280 -3.70 0.61 -8.93
N ILE A 281 -4.32 0.78 -10.11
CA ILE A 281 -3.82 0.14 -11.33
C ILE A 281 -2.49 0.74 -11.78
N GLU A 282 -2.30 2.06 -11.65
CA GLU A 282 -1.02 2.67 -11.98
C GLU A 282 0.09 2.22 -11.02
N LYS A 283 -0.20 2.09 -9.72
CA LYS A 283 0.75 1.50 -8.76
C LYS A 283 1.11 0.08 -9.14
N ALA A 284 0.12 -0.76 -9.45
CA ALA A 284 0.36 -2.14 -9.86
C ALA A 284 1.28 -2.22 -11.09
N LYS A 285 1.03 -1.41 -12.13
CA LYS A 285 1.90 -1.34 -13.31
C LYS A 285 3.33 -0.94 -12.96
N ARG A 286 3.52 0.05 -12.06
CA ARG A 286 4.86 0.47 -11.62
C ARG A 286 5.60 -0.65 -10.88
N LEU A 287 4.90 -1.41 -10.03
CA LEU A 287 5.50 -2.57 -9.35
C LEU A 287 5.92 -3.66 -10.34
N VAL A 288 5.08 -3.95 -11.34
CA VAL A 288 5.41 -4.93 -12.40
C VAL A 288 6.62 -4.49 -13.24
N GLU A 289 6.78 -3.20 -13.55
CA GLU A 289 7.98 -2.64 -14.20
C GLU A 289 9.25 -2.93 -13.40
N HIS A 290 9.14 -3.07 -12.07
CA HIS A 290 10.21 -3.44 -11.15
C HIS A 290 10.24 -4.95 -10.84
N LYS A 291 9.63 -5.77 -11.69
CA LYS A 291 9.63 -7.25 -11.59
C LYS A 291 9.01 -7.78 -10.30
N LYS A 292 8.03 -7.08 -9.75
CA LYS A 292 7.23 -7.55 -8.63
C LYS A 292 5.98 -8.23 -9.15
N ASP A 293 5.64 -9.38 -8.57
CA ASP A 293 4.37 -10.04 -8.83
C ASP A 293 3.27 -9.34 -8.06
N VAL A 294 2.20 -8.93 -8.76
CA VAL A 294 1.09 -8.19 -8.17
C VAL A 294 -0.21 -8.95 -8.38
N VAL A 295 -0.97 -9.07 -7.31
CA VAL A 295 -2.34 -9.61 -7.34
C VAL A 295 -3.31 -8.55 -6.90
N ILE A 296 -4.33 -8.27 -7.71
CA ILE A 296 -5.39 -7.32 -7.38
C ILE A 296 -6.71 -8.09 -7.21
N LEU A 297 -7.30 -7.98 -6.04
CA LEU A 297 -8.67 -8.44 -5.77
C LEU A 297 -9.60 -7.23 -5.78
N LEU A 298 -10.53 -7.20 -6.75
CA LEU A 298 -11.47 -6.07 -6.91
C LEU A 298 -12.89 -6.48 -6.50
N ASP A 299 -13.46 -5.79 -5.55
CA ASP A 299 -14.88 -5.84 -5.19
C ASP A 299 -15.52 -4.45 -5.29
N SER A 300 -16.31 -4.12 -6.31
CA SER A 300 -16.60 -4.96 -7.45
C SER A 300 -16.45 -4.18 -8.78
N ILE A 301 -16.12 -4.89 -9.84
CA ILE A 301 -16.02 -4.31 -11.19
C ILE A 301 -17.37 -3.73 -11.67
N THR A 302 -18.49 -4.30 -11.22
CA THR A 302 -19.83 -3.79 -11.55
C THR A 302 -20.05 -2.38 -10.99
N ARG A 303 -19.65 -2.15 -9.73
CA ARG A 303 -19.78 -0.83 -9.09
C ARG A 303 -18.78 0.17 -9.68
N LEU A 304 -17.57 -0.27 -9.98
CA LEU A 304 -16.59 0.54 -10.70
C LEU A 304 -17.13 0.99 -12.07
N ALA A 305 -17.74 0.08 -12.84
CA ALA A 305 -18.35 0.41 -14.12
C ALA A 305 -19.50 1.42 -14.00
N ARG A 306 -20.31 1.33 -12.94
CA ARG A 306 -21.36 2.33 -12.64
C ARG A 306 -20.77 3.70 -12.30
N ALA A 307 -19.69 3.73 -11.51
CA ALA A 307 -18.99 4.98 -11.21
C ALA A 307 -18.46 5.66 -12.48
N TYR A 308 -17.82 4.90 -13.37
CA TYR A 308 -17.40 5.44 -14.67
C TYR A 308 -18.58 5.95 -15.51
N ASN A 309 -19.71 5.23 -15.53
CA ASN A 309 -20.91 5.66 -16.24
C ASN A 309 -21.44 7.01 -15.76
N THR A 310 -21.23 7.33 -14.49
CA THR A 310 -21.67 8.62 -13.92
C THR A 310 -20.67 9.74 -14.19
N VAL A 311 -19.39 9.43 -14.26
CA VAL A 311 -18.30 10.43 -14.34
C VAL A 311 -17.97 10.83 -15.78
N ILE A 312 -18.10 9.92 -16.74
CA ILE A 312 -17.76 10.23 -18.14
C ILE A 312 -18.79 11.17 -18.77
N PRO A 313 -18.35 12.05 -19.69
CA PRO A 313 -19.29 12.83 -20.50
C PRO A 313 -20.20 11.90 -21.32
N SER A 314 -21.49 12.23 -21.38
CA SER A 314 -22.45 11.44 -22.15
C SER A 314 -22.11 11.44 -23.64
N SER A 315 -22.03 10.25 -24.24
CA SER A 315 -21.85 10.09 -25.69
C SER A 315 -23.13 10.31 -26.49
N GLY A 316 -24.28 10.42 -25.81
CA GLY A 316 -25.61 10.45 -26.45
C GLY A 316 -26.09 9.06 -26.93
N LYS A 317 -25.28 8.02 -26.80
CA LYS A 317 -25.61 6.63 -27.15
C LYS A 317 -25.70 5.77 -25.91
N VAL A 318 -26.90 5.32 -25.57
CA VAL A 318 -27.16 4.51 -24.37
C VAL A 318 -27.39 3.07 -24.77
N LEU A 319 -26.64 2.17 -24.15
CA LEU A 319 -26.79 0.71 -24.28
C LEU A 319 -27.90 0.19 -23.35
N THR A 320 -28.21 -1.09 -23.47
CA THR A 320 -29.16 -1.78 -22.58
C THR A 320 -28.76 -1.60 -21.11
N GLY A 321 -29.72 -1.29 -20.25
CA GLY A 321 -29.49 -1.06 -18.83
C GLY A 321 -29.00 0.34 -18.43
N GLY A 322 -29.14 1.35 -19.33
CA GLY A 322 -28.81 2.74 -19.02
C GLY A 322 -27.30 3.05 -18.98
N VAL A 323 -26.48 2.21 -19.64
CA VAL A 323 -25.03 2.37 -19.69
C VAL A 323 -24.64 3.15 -20.94
N ASP A 324 -23.87 4.24 -20.80
CA ASP A 324 -23.29 4.95 -21.92
C ASP A 324 -22.33 4.07 -22.71
N ALA A 325 -22.28 4.24 -24.03
CA ALA A 325 -21.48 3.40 -24.93
C ALA A 325 -19.99 3.42 -24.61
N HIS A 326 -19.47 4.52 -24.05
CA HIS A 326 -18.07 4.68 -23.65
C HIS A 326 -17.77 4.29 -22.17
N ALA A 327 -18.81 4.09 -21.35
CA ALA A 327 -18.66 3.85 -19.91
C ALA A 327 -17.85 2.60 -19.57
N LEU A 328 -17.91 1.58 -20.41
CA LEU A 328 -17.22 0.31 -20.17
C LEU A 328 -15.76 0.28 -20.66
N GLU A 329 -15.30 1.30 -21.38
CA GLU A 329 -13.95 1.30 -21.97
C GLU A 329 -12.87 1.27 -20.86
N LYS A 330 -12.96 2.15 -19.87
CA LYS A 330 -12.02 2.22 -18.75
C LYS A 330 -12.06 0.97 -17.85
N PRO A 331 -13.24 0.46 -17.41
CA PRO A 331 -13.34 -0.80 -16.68
C PRO A 331 -12.77 -2.00 -17.44
N LYS A 332 -12.98 -2.08 -18.76
CA LYS A 332 -12.36 -3.12 -19.60
C LYS A 332 -10.83 -3.01 -19.60
N ARG A 333 -10.28 -1.80 -19.73
CA ARG A 333 -8.84 -1.58 -19.66
C ARG A 333 -8.28 -1.92 -18.27
N PHE A 334 -9.00 -1.61 -17.20
CA PHE A 334 -8.62 -2.02 -15.85
C PHE A 334 -8.54 -3.54 -15.72
N PHE A 335 -9.58 -4.25 -16.16
CA PHE A 335 -9.62 -5.72 -16.11
C PHE A 335 -8.66 -6.38 -17.09
N GLY A 336 -8.31 -5.69 -18.16
CA GLY A 336 -7.44 -6.18 -19.23
C GLY A 336 -5.95 -5.92 -19.03
N ALA A 337 -5.60 -5.16 -17.99
CA ALA A 337 -4.22 -4.75 -17.73
C ALA A 337 -3.33 -5.88 -17.20
#